data_d8a9725d25b2c7bf5ace5093c90e95b8
#
_entry.id   d8a9725d25b2c7bf5ace5093c90e95b8
#
_cell.length_a   1.000
_cell.length_b   1.000
_cell.length_c   1.000
_cell.angle_alpha   90.00
_cell.angle_beta   90.00
_cell.angle_gamma   90.00
#
_symmetry.space_group_name_H-M   'P 1'
#
loop_
_entity.id
_entity.type
_entity.pdbx_description
1 polymer ?
#
loop_
_entity_poly.entity_id
_entity_poly.type
_entity_poly.pdbx_seq_one_letter_code
_entity_poly.pdbx_strand_id
1 'polypeptide(L)'
;MSCSALRYAWEVEEFLAEKESLGEILTGSSVCSGDLVFYGVHALEQLYVCAGGGVESVRNVGEEGRDIVVVTMRDGRRFVLTVYRNIHYLFHMSLYGTRGWREVRVEDSDYFYSNMLRAFLRMVETMQPPFPPEETLEIVKTLILARRSAENGGGSLPPLNGSVKALL
;
A
#
# COMPACT_ATOMS: atom_id res chain seq x y z
N MET A 1 12.73 11.88 2.29
CA MET A 1 11.92 10.66 2.46
C MET A 1 10.44 11.03 2.41
N SER A 2 9.65 10.33 1.63
CA SER A 2 8.20 10.50 1.57
C SER A 2 7.57 9.11 1.64
N CYS A 3 6.90 8.80 2.75
CA CYS A 3 6.28 7.49 3.02
C CYS A 3 5.25 7.58 4.14
N SER A 4 4.45 6.53 4.26
CA SER A 4 3.63 6.30 5.46
C SER A 4 4.48 5.81 6.63
N ALA A 5 4.14 6.25 7.83
CA ALA A 5 4.75 5.71 9.04
C ALA A 5 4.38 4.23 9.28
N LEU A 6 3.26 3.75 8.73
CA LEU A 6 2.84 2.34 8.83
C LEU A 6 3.86 1.35 8.27
N ARG A 7 4.74 1.79 7.37
CA ARG A 7 5.89 1.02 6.88
C ARG A 7 6.80 0.54 8.01
N TYR A 8 6.83 1.27 9.13
CA TYR A 8 7.69 1.05 10.28
C TYR A 8 6.92 0.57 11.52
N ALA A 9 5.70 0.06 11.32
CA ALA A 9 4.92 -0.49 12.41
C ALA A 9 5.53 -1.80 12.92
N TRP A 10 5.42 -2.03 14.21
CA TRP A 10 5.89 -3.26 14.85
C TRP A 10 5.29 -4.50 14.19
N GLU A 11 4.01 -4.47 13.91
CA GLU A 11 3.27 -5.58 13.33
C GLU A 11 3.70 -5.88 11.88
N VAL A 12 4.20 -4.85 11.17
CA VAL A 12 4.81 -5.01 9.85
C VAL A 12 6.21 -5.63 9.99
N GLU A 13 6.99 -5.22 10.97
CA GLU A 13 8.31 -5.81 11.25
C GLU A 13 8.19 -7.29 11.64
N GLU A 14 7.24 -7.65 12.50
CA GLU A 14 6.92 -9.05 12.81
C GLU A 14 6.56 -9.86 11.57
N PHE A 15 5.66 -9.32 10.75
CA PHE A 15 5.29 -9.96 9.49
C PHE A 15 6.53 -10.22 8.61
N LEU A 16 7.40 -9.24 8.45
CA LEU A 16 8.60 -9.36 7.61
C LEU A 16 9.58 -10.40 8.14
N ALA A 17 9.69 -10.54 9.45
CA ALA A 17 10.53 -11.56 10.10
C ALA A 17 10.00 -12.99 9.84
N GLU A 18 8.70 -13.17 9.71
CA GLU A 18 8.04 -14.47 9.49
C GLU A 18 7.62 -14.72 8.02
N LYS A 19 7.80 -13.75 7.14
CA LYS A 19 7.31 -13.76 5.75
C LYS A 19 7.65 -15.05 4.99
N GLU A 20 8.84 -15.57 5.17
CA GLU A 20 9.30 -16.80 4.50
C GLU A 20 8.46 -18.03 4.87
N SER A 21 7.83 -18.04 6.04
CA SER A 21 6.95 -19.14 6.46
C SER A 21 5.69 -19.27 5.60
N LEU A 22 5.24 -18.16 4.97
CA LEU A 22 4.07 -18.14 4.09
C LEU A 22 4.35 -18.76 2.72
N GLY A 23 5.62 -18.96 2.35
CA GLY A 23 6.00 -19.30 0.99
C GLY A 23 5.85 -18.14 0.03
N GLU A 24 5.48 -18.42 -1.22
CA GLU A 24 5.17 -17.40 -2.20
C GLU A 24 3.83 -16.72 -1.86
N ILE A 25 3.83 -15.40 -1.72
CA ILE A 25 2.59 -14.63 -1.51
C ILE A 25 1.84 -14.55 -2.84
N LEU A 26 0.62 -15.04 -2.86
CA LEU A 26 -0.21 -15.13 -4.07
C LEU A 26 -1.22 -13.97 -4.17
N THR A 27 -1.76 -13.53 -3.06
CA THR A 27 -2.79 -12.49 -3.00
C THR A 27 -2.89 -11.90 -1.59
N GLY A 28 -3.69 -10.85 -1.44
CA GLY A 28 -3.99 -10.24 -0.16
C GLY A 28 -4.95 -9.08 -0.28
N SER A 29 -5.31 -8.55 0.87
CA SER A 29 -6.15 -7.35 0.96
C SER A 29 -5.63 -6.41 2.03
N SER A 30 -5.86 -5.12 1.83
CA SER A 30 -5.64 -4.09 2.84
C SER A 30 -6.91 -3.26 3.00
N VAL A 31 -7.28 -2.96 4.24
CA VAL A 31 -8.49 -2.19 4.59
C VAL A 31 -8.10 -1.03 5.49
N CYS A 32 -8.61 0.16 5.17
CA CYS A 32 -8.50 1.31 6.07
C CYS A 32 -9.77 2.16 6.07
N SER A 33 -9.96 2.91 7.15
CA SER A 33 -10.96 3.96 7.22
C SER A 33 -10.44 5.24 6.57
N GLY A 34 -11.32 6.05 5.96
CA GLY A 34 -11.01 7.38 5.48
C GLY A 34 -11.22 7.59 3.99
N ASP A 35 -10.48 8.50 3.41
CA ASP A 35 -10.53 8.85 1.99
C ASP A 35 -9.48 8.10 1.18
N LEU A 36 -9.82 7.72 -0.06
CA LEU A 36 -8.94 6.93 -0.93
C LEU A 36 -7.54 7.55 -1.08
N VAL A 37 -7.46 8.86 -1.28
CA VAL A 37 -6.17 9.51 -1.54
C VAL A 37 -5.39 9.71 -0.24
N PHE A 38 -6.05 10.20 0.82
CA PHE A 38 -5.38 10.57 2.07
C PHE A 38 -5.08 9.38 2.98
N TYR A 39 -5.94 8.36 3.01
CA TYR A 39 -5.78 7.19 3.86
C TYR A 39 -5.40 5.92 3.08
N GLY A 40 -5.88 5.79 1.85
CA GLY A 40 -5.49 4.68 0.98
C GLY A 40 -3.99 4.62 0.72
N VAL A 41 -3.27 5.76 0.75
CA VAL A 41 -1.82 5.78 0.65
C VAL A 41 -1.15 4.97 1.77
N HIS A 42 -1.66 5.06 2.99
CA HIS A 42 -1.10 4.33 4.13
C HIS A 42 -1.31 2.82 4.01
N ALA A 43 -2.53 2.40 3.65
CA ALA A 43 -2.86 0.99 3.46
C ALA A 43 -2.11 0.37 2.25
N LEU A 44 -1.93 1.14 1.17
CA LEU A 44 -1.18 0.70 0.01
C LEU A 44 0.32 0.61 0.31
N GLU A 45 0.88 1.55 1.08
CA GLU A 45 2.27 1.54 1.52
C GLU A 45 2.57 0.28 2.36
N GLN A 46 1.69 -0.08 3.29
CA GLN A 46 1.79 -1.30 4.08
C GLN A 46 1.81 -2.54 3.18
N LEU A 47 0.91 -2.59 2.19
CA LEU A 47 0.86 -3.69 1.22
C LEU A 47 2.17 -3.80 0.41
N TYR A 48 2.72 -2.67 -0.04
CA TYR A 48 3.97 -2.63 -0.81
C TYR A 48 5.16 -3.17 -0.03
N VAL A 49 5.30 -2.80 1.24
CA VAL A 49 6.37 -3.31 2.11
C VAL A 49 6.31 -4.83 2.24
N CYS A 50 5.10 -5.37 2.37
CA CYS A 50 4.91 -6.79 2.64
C CYS A 50 4.89 -7.65 1.37
N ALA A 51 4.25 -7.18 0.30
CA ALA A 51 4.03 -7.95 -0.93
C ALA A 51 4.90 -7.50 -2.12
N GLY A 52 5.54 -6.33 -2.03
CA GLY A 52 6.31 -5.71 -3.11
C GLY A 52 5.45 -4.90 -4.07
N GLY A 53 6.13 -4.14 -4.95
CA GLY A 53 5.53 -3.32 -6.00
C GLY A 53 5.48 -4.01 -7.37
N GLY A 54 5.27 -3.22 -8.42
CA GLY A 54 5.22 -3.70 -9.80
C GLY A 54 3.81 -3.75 -10.37
N VAL A 55 3.08 -2.65 -10.26
CA VAL A 55 1.69 -2.55 -10.73
C VAL A 55 1.60 -2.63 -12.25
N GLU A 56 0.71 -3.50 -12.75
CA GLU A 56 0.33 -3.68 -14.15
C GLU A 56 -0.96 -2.90 -14.48
N SER A 57 -1.96 -2.98 -13.62
CA SER A 57 -3.20 -2.24 -13.81
C SER A 57 -3.96 -2.04 -12.51
N VAL A 58 -4.85 -1.05 -12.53
CA VAL A 58 -5.68 -0.68 -11.39
C VAL A 58 -7.14 -0.56 -11.81
N ARG A 59 -8.04 -1.11 -11.02
CA ARG A 59 -9.48 -1.02 -11.21
C ARG A 59 -10.17 -0.70 -9.88
N ASN A 60 -10.94 0.37 -9.81
CA ASN A 60 -11.81 0.67 -8.68
C ASN A 60 -13.25 0.27 -9.03
N VAL A 61 -13.79 -0.69 -8.32
CA VAL A 61 -15.16 -1.21 -8.50
C VAL A 61 -16.11 -0.73 -7.42
N GLY A 62 -15.63 0.12 -6.51
CA GLY A 62 -16.43 0.78 -5.49
C GLY A 62 -17.09 2.06 -5.99
N GLU A 63 -17.57 2.83 -5.06
CA GLU A 63 -18.18 4.15 -5.25
C GLU A 63 -17.52 5.17 -4.32
N GLU A 64 -17.82 6.45 -4.53
CA GLU A 64 -17.19 7.52 -3.75
C GLU A 64 -17.35 7.32 -2.24
N GLY A 65 -16.23 7.28 -1.50
CA GLY A 65 -16.17 7.05 -0.07
C GLY A 65 -16.37 5.59 0.36
N ARG A 66 -16.51 4.68 -0.62
CA ARG A 66 -16.60 3.21 -0.45
C ARG A 66 -15.77 2.53 -1.54
N ASP A 67 -14.51 2.86 -1.58
CA ASP A 67 -13.59 2.42 -2.63
C ASP A 67 -13.18 0.97 -2.45
N ILE A 68 -13.25 0.19 -3.52
CA ILE A 68 -12.75 -1.19 -3.62
C ILE A 68 -11.85 -1.26 -4.84
N VAL A 69 -10.56 -1.24 -4.60
CA VAL A 69 -9.54 -1.16 -5.64
C VAL A 69 -8.86 -2.49 -5.83
N VAL A 70 -8.95 -3.04 -7.03
CA VAL A 70 -8.17 -4.20 -7.46
C VAL A 70 -6.89 -3.71 -8.10
N VAL A 71 -5.75 -4.09 -7.52
CA VAL A 71 -4.41 -3.82 -8.04
C VAL A 71 -3.87 -5.12 -8.63
N THR A 72 -3.64 -5.13 -9.94
CA THR A 72 -3.02 -6.27 -10.64
C THR A 72 -1.54 -5.98 -10.81
N MET A 73 -0.69 -6.93 -10.41
CA MET A 73 0.76 -6.85 -10.51
C MET A 73 1.24 -7.47 -11.83
N ARG A 74 2.44 -7.07 -12.30
CA ARG A 74 3.05 -7.61 -13.55
C ARG A 74 3.31 -9.11 -13.52
N ASP A 75 3.47 -9.69 -12.33
CA ASP A 75 3.62 -11.14 -12.14
C ASP A 75 2.28 -11.90 -12.07
N GLY A 76 1.17 -11.20 -12.29
CA GLY A 76 -0.18 -11.76 -12.30
C GLY A 76 -0.89 -11.80 -10.94
N ARG A 77 -0.19 -11.51 -9.85
CA ARG A 77 -0.82 -11.41 -8.53
C ARG A 77 -1.86 -10.29 -8.49
N ARG A 78 -2.87 -10.44 -7.67
CA ARG A 78 -3.89 -9.41 -7.46
C ARG A 78 -4.07 -9.14 -5.98
N PHE A 79 -4.18 -7.86 -5.65
CA PHE A 79 -4.44 -7.39 -4.30
C PHE A 79 -5.67 -6.50 -4.27
N VAL A 80 -6.36 -6.46 -3.15
CA VAL A 80 -7.54 -5.63 -2.95
C VAL A 80 -7.25 -4.58 -1.89
N LEU A 81 -7.45 -3.31 -2.25
CA LEU A 81 -7.44 -2.20 -1.30
C LEU A 81 -8.88 -1.75 -1.08
N THR A 82 -9.35 -1.75 0.16
CA THR A 82 -10.66 -1.28 0.56
C THR A 82 -10.53 -0.04 1.44
N VAL A 83 -11.13 1.07 1.01
CA VAL A 83 -11.10 2.33 1.74
C VAL A 83 -12.51 2.87 1.91
N TYR A 84 -12.97 2.97 3.16
CA TYR A 84 -14.32 3.40 3.50
C TYR A 84 -14.32 4.57 4.47
N ARG A 85 -15.05 5.65 4.16
CA ARG A 85 -15.09 6.85 5.01
C ARG A 85 -15.74 6.62 6.38
N ASN A 86 -16.74 5.76 6.46
CA ASN A 86 -17.62 5.64 7.62
C ASN A 86 -17.50 4.29 8.36
N ILE A 87 -16.34 3.64 8.28
CA ILE A 87 -16.04 2.49 9.13
C ILE A 87 -15.21 2.90 10.34
N HIS A 88 -15.15 2.05 11.36
CA HIS A 88 -14.26 2.26 12.50
C HIS A 88 -12.81 2.44 12.03
N TYR A 89 -12.06 3.35 12.68
CA TYR A 89 -10.65 3.61 12.37
C TYR A 89 -9.83 2.34 12.49
N LEU A 90 -9.18 1.93 11.40
CA LEU A 90 -8.29 0.78 11.35
C LEU A 90 -7.31 0.87 10.19
N PHE A 91 -6.21 0.14 10.35
CA PHE A 91 -5.32 -0.29 9.27
C PHE A 91 -5.11 -1.80 9.42
N HIS A 92 -5.69 -2.56 8.53
CA HIS A 92 -5.66 -4.02 8.57
C HIS A 92 -5.30 -4.58 7.20
N MET A 93 -4.42 -5.58 7.19
CA MET A 93 -4.01 -6.28 5.98
C MET A 93 -4.03 -7.78 6.22
N SER A 94 -4.43 -8.54 5.19
CA SER A 94 -4.32 -10.00 5.17
C SER A 94 -3.54 -10.42 3.93
N LEU A 95 -2.56 -11.30 4.08
CA LEU A 95 -1.75 -11.85 3.00
C LEU A 95 -1.82 -13.36 3.00
N TYR A 96 -1.95 -13.96 1.81
CA TYR A 96 -2.11 -15.38 1.58
C TYR A 96 -0.99 -15.90 0.69
N GLY A 97 -0.27 -16.88 1.19
CA GLY A 97 0.82 -17.54 0.48
C GLY A 97 0.57 -19.02 0.25
N THR A 98 1.51 -19.67 -0.42
CA THR A 98 1.43 -21.11 -0.77
C THR A 98 1.51 -22.05 0.43
N ARG A 99 2.00 -21.59 1.57
CA ARG A 99 2.20 -22.39 2.79
C ARG A 99 1.45 -21.86 4.02
N GLY A 100 0.86 -20.69 3.92
CA GLY A 100 0.14 -20.10 5.04
C GLY A 100 -0.43 -18.73 4.72
N TRP A 101 -0.97 -18.08 5.73
CA TRP A 101 -1.50 -16.73 5.67
C TRP A 101 -1.20 -15.98 6.96
N ARG A 102 -1.25 -14.63 6.91
CA ARG A 102 -1.07 -13.74 8.07
C ARG A 102 -1.96 -12.53 7.98
N GLU A 103 -2.40 -12.07 9.13
CA GLU A 103 -3.01 -10.76 9.32
C GLU A 103 -2.02 -9.80 9.98
N VAL A 104 -2.08 -8.55 9.56
CA VAL A 104 -1.32 -7.44 10.12
C VAL A 104 -2.31 -6.34 10.46
N ARG A 105 -2.51 -6.09 11.73
CA ARG A 105 -3.38 -5.03 12.25
C ARG A 105 -2.51 -4.04 13.02
N VAL A 106 -2.36 -2.84 12.47
CA VAL A 106 -1.51 -1.81 13.08
C VAL A 106 -2.28 -1.06 14.15
N GLU A 107 -1.74 -1.04 15.37
CA GLU A 107 -2.35 -0.43 16.55
C GLU A 107 -1.41 0.54 17.30
N ASP A 108 -0.09 0.29 17.33
CA ASP A 108 0.87 1.09 18.10
C ASP A 108 1.41 2.27 17.29
N SER A 109 0.70 3.42 17.40
CA SER A 109 1.10 4.65 16.71
C SER A 109 2.40 5.26 17.22
N ASP A 110 2.71 5.12 18.48
CA ASP A 110 3.92 5.71 19.07
C ASP A 110 5.16 4.98 18.55
N TYR A 111 5.05 3.68 18.39
CA TYR A 111 6.11 2.85 17.85
C TYR A 111 6.42 3.22 16.38
N PHE A 112 5.44 3.23 15.50
CA PHE A 112 5.71 3.45 14.08
C PHE A 112 6.19 4.88 13.76
N TYR A 113 5.72 5.89 14.48
CA TYR A 113 6.24 7.25 14.31
C TYR A 113 7.69 7.37 14.82
N SER A 114 8.01 6.78 15.96
CA SER A 114 9.38 6.75 16.48
C SER A 114 10.34 6.05 15.53
N ASN A 115 9.95 4.91 14.95
CA ASN A 115 10.76 4.17 14.00
C ASN A 115 10.92 4.89 12.65
N MET A 116 9.87 5.53 12.17
CA MET A 116 9.96 6.37 10.97
C MET A 116 10.98 7.50 11.17
N LEU A 117 10.96 8.16 12.33
CA LEU A 117 11.93 9.22 12.66
C LEU A 117 13.36 8.68 12.74
N ARG A 118 13.57 7.50 13.32
CA ARG A 118 14.89 6.84 13.33
C ARG A 118 15.37 6.53 11.92
N ALA A 119 14.50 6.04 11.04
CA ALA A 119 14.83 5.78 9.64
C ALA A 119 15.18 7.09 8.89
N PHE A 120 14.45 8.18 9.17
CA PHE A 120 14.76 9.49 8.62
C PHE A 120 16.13 10.00 9.08
N LEU A 121 16.44 9.94 10.37
CA LEU A 121 17.75 10.35 10.90
C LEU A 121 18.88 9.54 10.26
N ARG A 122 18.73 8.22 10.17
CA ARG A 122 19.70 7.35 9.49
C ARG A 122 19.88 7.74 8.02
N MET A 123 18.81 8.08 7.32
CA MET A 123 18.90 8.57 5.93
C MET A 123 19.72 9.86 5.84
N VAL A 124 19.56 10.79 6.79
CA VAL A 124 20.33 12.03 6.84
C VAL A 124 21.82 11.75 7.10
N GLU A 125 22.12 10.85 8.03
CA GLU A 125 23.50 10.47 8.38
C GLU A 125 24.21 9.73 7.25
N THR A 126 23.51 8.84 6.55
CA THR A 126 24.11 8.00 5.50
C THR A 126 23.98 8.59 4.10
N MET A 127 23.16 9.63 3.92
CA MET A 127 22.77 10.18 2.63
C MET A 127 22.16 9.14 1.68
N GLN A 128 21.59 8.06 2.22
CA GLN A 128 20.95 6.99 1.45
C GLN A 128 19.46 6.87 1.81
N PRO A 129 18.56 6.87 0.82
CA PRO A 129 17.14 6.65 1.08
C PRO A 129 16.91 5.21 1.58
N PRO A 130 15.98 4.98 2.53
CA PRO A 130 15.70 3.67 3.08
C PRO A 130 15.02 2.69 2.10
N PHE A 131 14.48 3.19 1.00
CA PHE A 131 13.89 2.45 -0.11
C PHE A 131 13.94 3.31 -1.39
N PRO A 132 13.79 2.69 -2.59
CA PRO A 132 13.83 3.42 -3.86
C PRO A 132 12.72 4.47 -3.96
N PRO A 133 13.01 5.72 -4.37
CA PRO A 133 11.99 6.76 -4.56
C PRO A 133 10.89 6.38 -5.58
N GLU A 134 11.21 5.49 -6.51
CA GLU A 134 10.29 4.96 -7.53
C GLU A 134 9.12 4.22 -6.90
N GLU A 135 9.31 3.60 -5.75
CA GLU A 135 8.27 2.92 -5.00
C GLU A 135 7.19 3.91 -4.53
N THR A 136 7.60 5.04 -3.94
CA THR A 136 6.67 6.12 -3.56
C THR A 136 5.90 6.65 -4.78
N LEU A 137 6.58 6.83 -5.91
CA LEU A 137 5.94 7.29 -7.14
C LEU A 137 4.92 6.28 -7.68
N GLU A 138 5.22 4.99 -7.62
CA GLU A 138 4.29 3.94 -8.04
C GLU A 138 3.06 3.90 -7.14
N ILE A 139 3.22 4.01 -5.82
CA ILE A 139 2.11 4.10 -4.85
C ILE A 139 1.18 5.28 -5.17
N VAL A 140 1.74 6.49 -5.37
CA VAL A 140 0.95 7.68 -5.70
C VAL A 140 0.23 7.51 -7.04
N LYS A 141 0.92 6.98 -8.07
CA LYS A 141 0.32 6.70 -9.39
C LYS A 141 -0.83 5.70 -9.28
N THR A 142 -0.68 4.67 -8.45
CA THR A 142 -1.72 3.65 -8.20
C THR A 142 -2.99 4.28 -7.63
N LEU A 143 -2.87 5.22 -6.68
CA LEU A 143 -4.03 5.93 -6.12
C LEU A 143 -4.69 6.87 -7.13
N ILE A 144 -3.91 7.57 -7.94
CA ILE A 144 -4.44 8.41 -9.04
C ILE A 144 -5.21 7.55 -10.03
N LEU A 145 -4.68 6.39 -10.40
CA LEU A 145 -5.37 5.43 -11.27
C LEU A 145 -6.66 4.90 -10.66
N ALA A 146 -6.63 4.57 -9.36
CA ALA A 146 -7.82 4.11 -8.65
C ALA A 146 -8.94 5.15 -8.67
N ARG A 147 -8.62 6.42 -8.45
CA ARG A 147 -9.56 7.53 -8.55
C ARG A 147 -10.09 7.69 -9.97
N ARG A 148 -9.21 7.74 -10.97
CA ARG A 148 -9.60 7.84 -12.38
C ARG A 148 -10.45 6.66 -12.86
N SER A 149 -10.16 5.45 -12.36
CA SER A 149 -10.98 4.27 -12.65
C SER A 149 -12.41 4.45 -12.17
N ALA A 150 -12.62 4.93 -10.93
CA ALA A 150 -13.95 5.23 -10.39
C ALA A 150 -14.67 6.30 -11.23
N GLU A 151 -13.98 7.40 -11.56
CA GLU A 151 -14.52 8.49 -12.41
C GLU A 151 -14.91 8.02 -13.82
N ASN A 152 -14.30 6.94 -14.32
CA ASN A 152 -14.58 6.34 -15.63
C ASN A 152 -15.41 5.04 -15.54
N GLY A 153 -16.28 4.91 -14.56
CA GLY A 153 -17.21 3.78 -14.44
C GLY A 153 -16.56 2.46 -14.02
N GLY A 154 -15.42 2.50 -13.33
CA GLY A 154 -14.75 1.31 -12.81
C GLY A 154 -13.97 0.48 -13.83
N GLY A 155 -13.59 1.10 -14.96
CA GLY A 155 -12.73 0.46 -15.96
C GLY A 155 -11.31 0.19 -15.43
N SER A 156 -10.67 -0.88 -15.92
CA SER A 156 -9.26 -1.15 -15.64
C SER A 156 -8.35 -0.18 -16.38
N LEU A 157 -7.41 0.43 -15.68
CA LEU A 157 -6.46 1.38 -16.23
C LEU A 157 -5.03 0.84 -16.15
N PRO A 158 -4.22 0.94 -17.22
CA PRO A 158 -2.81 0.54 -17.22
C PRO A 158 -1.96 1.53 -16.40
N PRO A 159 -0.71 1.17 -16.08
CA PRO A 159 0.21 2.04 -15.34
C PRO A 159 0.39 3.38 -16.05
N LEU A 160 0.52 4.43 -15.27
CA LEU A 160 0.81 5.75 -15.81
C LEU A 160 2.27 5.84 -16.27
N ASN A 161 2.48 5.92 -17.58
CA ASN A 161 3.77 6.18 -18.17
C ASN A 161 4.10 7.68 -18.10
N GLY A 162 5.27 8.05 -17.58
CA GLY A 162 5.75 9.43 -17.54
C GLY A 162 5.82 10.08 -16.15
N SER A 163 6.22 11.36 -16.14
CA SER A 163 6.37 12.19 -14.94
C SER A 163 5.00 12.50 -14.31
N VAL A 164 4.94 12.55 -12.98
CA VAL A 164 3.74 12.98 -12.23
C VAL A 164 3.26 14.38 -12.65
N LYS A 165 4.16 15.25 -13.15
CA LYS A 165 3.79 16.58 -13.69
C LYS A 165 2.84 16.53 -14.89
N ALA A 166 2.79 15.43 -15.63
CA ALA A 166 1.85 15.24 -16.75
C ALA A 166 0.47 14.75 -16.29
N LEU A 167 0.27 14.55 -14.98
CA LEU A 167 -0.90 13.91 -14.39
C LEU A 167 -1.76 14.87 -13.54
N LEU A 168 -1.20 16.05 -13.24
CA LEU A 168 -1.87 17.18 -12.58
C LEU A 168 -2.31 18.22 -13.60
#